data_584a0b65c27cc179a1f1bf7a54938829
#
_entry.id   584a0b65c27cc179a1f1bf7a54938829
#
_cell.length_a   1.000
_cell.length_b   1.000
_cell.length_c   1.000
_cell.angle_alpha   90.00
_cell.angle_beta   90.00
_cell.angle_gamma   90.00
#
_symmetry.space_group_name_H-M   'P 1'
#
loop_
_entity.id
_entity.type
_entity.pdbx_description
1 polymer ?
#
loop_
_entity_poly.entity_id
_entity_poly.type
_entity_poly.pdbx_seq_one_letter_code
_entity_poly.pdbx_strand_id
1 'polypeptide(L)'
;MLKQQFEAYWQQFSNQLSLGETHSSALLCLLINAYSEPQRYYHTVQHIVECLALFHQIKDQLEDPIAVELAIWFHDVIYDPQATDNEGKSAALMKQQCFQLFEIAKIHKVDDWIIATKKHLPATVQDLNYLLDIDLAILGSSKQRFAEYEQQIQQEYAWVEAEQYKLKRAAVLKYFLEMKPLYQTEYFRNLLEDNAKLNLANSLN
;
A
#
# COMPACT_ATOMS: atom_id res chain seq x y z
N MET A 1 5.95 -12.72 14.66
CA MET A 1 5.15 -11.56 15.11
C MET A 1 4.41 -10.93 13.93
N LEU A 2 5.06 -10.34 12.91
CA LEU A 2 4.37 -9.73 11.75
C LEU A 2 3.48 -10.70 10.96
N LYS A 3 3.96 -11.90 10.63
CA LYS A 3 3.16 -12.92 9.93
C LYS A 3 1.89 -13.29 10.69
N GLN A 4 1.97 -13.46 12.01
CA GLN A 4 0.79 -13.76 12.84
C GLN A 4 -0.23 -12.61 12.83
N GLN A 5 0.24 -11.36 12.81
CA GLN A 5 -0.62 -10.18 12.71
C GLN A 5 -1.30 -10.10 11.35
N PHE A 6 -0.57 -10.37 10.27
CA PHE A 6 -1.09 -10.48 8.90
C PHE A 6 -2.20 -11.53 8.82
N GLU A 7 -1.94 -12.74 9.37
CA GLU A 7 -2.92 -13.83 9.41
C GLU A 7 -4.16 -13.45 10.24
N ALA A 8 -3.97 -12.74 11.37
CA ALA A 8 -5.08 -12.28 12.21
C ALA A 8 -5.96 -11.24 11.50
N TYR A 9 -5.36 -10.26 10.79
CA TYR A 9 -6.11 -9.30 9.99
C TYR A 9 -6.88 -9.99 8.86
N TRP A 10 -6.22 -10.94 8.15
CA TRP A 10 -6.90 -11.72 7.12
C TRP A 10 -8.07 -12.52 7.67
N GLN A 11 -7.92 -13.15 8.82
CA GLN A 11 -9.01 -13.89 9.46
C GLN A 11 -10.20 -12.98 9.80
N GLN A 12 -9.96 -11.76 10.26
CA GLN A 12 -11.03 -10.78 10.51
C GLN A 12 -11.74 -10.41 9.22
N PHE A 13 -10.99 -10.07 8.17
CA PHE A 13 -11.53 -9.70 6.88
C PHE A 13 -12.32 -10.85 6.22
N SER A 14 -11.76 -12.06 6.18
CA SER A 14 -12.42 -13.23 5.60
C SER A 14 -13.70 -13.64 6.36
N ASN A 15 -13.72 -13.48 7.69
CA ASN A 15 -14.93 -13.71 8.49
C ASN A 15 -16.01 -12.65 8.17
N GLN A 16 -15.64 -11.39 8.03
CA GLN A 16 -16.57 -10.32 7.65
C GLN A 16 -17.22 -10.60 6.29
N LEU A 17 -16.46 -11.19 5.36
CA LEU A 17 -16.95 -11.59 4.04
C LEU A 17 -17.67 -12.94 4.04
N SER A 18 -17.73 -13.65 5.16
CA SER A 18 -18.27 -15.01 5.27
C SER A 18 -17.63 -15.99 4.26
N LEU A 19 -16.32 -15.85 4.01
CA LEU A 19 -15.59 -16.73 3.11
C LEU A 19 -15.52 -18.14 3.69
N GLY A 20 -15.80 -19.15 2.85
CA GLY A 20 -15.57 -20.55 3.24
C GLY A 20 -14.08 -20.81 3.51
N GLU A 21 -13.78 -21.69 4.47
CA GLU A 21 -12.43 -21.95 4.97
C GLU A 21 -11.42 -22.27 3.86
N THR A 22 -11.80 -23.11 2.90
CA THR A 22 -10.94 -23.49 1.76
C THR A 22 -10.56 -22.29 0.91
N HIS A 23 -11.51 -21.41 0.59
CA HIS A 23 -11.28 -20.22 -0.22
C HIS A 23 -10.44 -19.19 0.54
N SER A 24 -10.77 -18.93 1.80
CA SER A 24 -10.01 -18.04 2.67
C SER A 24 -8.55 -18.49 2.80
N SER A 25 -8.31 -19.77 3.04
CA SER A 25 -6.95 -20.32 3.16
C SER A 25 -6.17 -20.24 1.86
N ALA A 26 -6.81 -20.45 0.72
CA ALA A 26 -6.17 -20.34 -0.60
C ALA A 26 -5.72 -18.89 -0.88
N LEU A 27 -6.59 -17.91 -0.61
CA LEU A 27 -6.24 -16.48 -0.76
C LEU A 27 -5.15 -16.04 0.22
N LEU A 28 -5.23 -16.47 1.47
CA LEU A 28 -4.18 -16.19 2.46
C LEU A 28 -2.81 -16.72 2.00
N CYS A 29 -2.79 -17.96 1.51
CA CYS A 29 -1.56 -18.57 0.99
C CYS A 29 -1.00 -17.78 -0.20
N LEU A 30 -1.86 -17.36 -1.14
CA LEU A 30 -1.48 -16.53 -2.28
C LEU A 30 -0.84 -15.21 -1.80
N LEU A 31 -1.50 -14.50 -0.89
CA LEU A 31 -1.01 -13.20 -0.37
C LEU A 31 0.32 -13.36 0.38
N ILE A 32 0.43 -14.36 1.29
CA ILE A 32 1.68 -14.61 2.01
C ILE A 32 2.82 -14.91 1.04
N ASN A 33 2.60 -15.75 0.04
CA ASN A 33 3.61 -16.10 -0.94
C ASN A 33 4.06 -14.86 -1.73
N ALA A 34 3.10 -14.06 -2.21
CA ALA A 34 3.39 -12.85 -2.95
C ALA A 34 4.22 -11.84 -2.11
N TYR A 35 3.77 -11.53 -0.90
CA TYR A 35 4.47 -10.58 -0.02
C TYR A 35 5.72 -11.13 0.68
N SER A 36 6.12 -12.37 0.36
CA SER A 36 7.36 -13.01 0.84
C SER A 36 8.36 -13.32 -0.27
N GLU A 37 8.13 -12.80 -1.48
CA GLU A 37 9.04 -12.99 -2.61
C GLU A 37 10.43 -12.38 -2.34
N PRO A 38 11.52 -13.03 -2.77
CA PRO A 38 12.88 -12.68 -2.37
C PRO A 38 13.38 -11.31 -2.86
N GLN A 39 12.76 -10.74 -3.91
CA GLN A 39 13.11 -9.41 -4.42
C GLN A 39 12.47 -8.25 -3.62
N ARG A 40 11.56 -8.56 -2.69
CA ARG A 40 10.86 -7.56 -1.87
C ARG A 40 11.62 -7.30 -0.57
N TYR A 41 11.84 -6.05 -0.27
CA TYR A 41 12.43 -5.62 1.00
C TYR A 41 11.48 -4.68 1.76
N TYR A 42 10.83 -3.74 1.05
CA TYR A 42 9.80 -2.86 1.60
C TYR A 42 8.39 -3.37 1.33
N HIS A 43 8.08 -3.75 0.06
CA HIS A 43 6.74 -4.19 -0.36
C HIS A 43 6.45 -5.63 0.10
N THR A 44 6.49 -5.84 1.41
CA THR A 44 6.41 -7.15 2.09
C THR A 44 5.16 -7.23 2.98
N VAL A 45 5.02 -8.36 3.69
CA VAL A 45 4.04 -8.55 4.78
C VAL A 45 4.07 -7.37 5.78
N GLN A 46 5.23 -6.76 6.06
CA GLN A 46 5.34 -5.63 6.98
C GLN A 46 4.57 -4.42 6.46
N HIS A 47 4.75 -4.04 5.20
CA HIS A 47 4.02 -2.93 4.60
C HIS A 47 2.50 -3.11 4.70
N ILE A 48 2.00 -4.28 4.34
CA ILE A 48 0.56 -4.58 4.42
C ILE A 48 0.04 -4.53 5.86
N VAL A 49 0.80 -5.05 6.82
CA VAL A 49 0.44 -4.98 8.25
C VAL A 49 0.41 -3.53 8.74
N GLU A 50 1.36 -2.70 8.33
CA GLU A 50 1.40 -1.27 8.66
C GLU A 50 0.20 -0.53 8.05
N CYS A 51 -0.14 -0.79 6.78
CA CYS A 51 -1.33 -0.23 6.12
C CYS A 51 -2.63 -0.65 6.83
N LEU A 52 -2.80 -1.94 7.15
CA LEU A 52 -3.98 -2.44 7.84
C LEU A 52 -4.11 -1.90 9.26
N ALA A 53 -3.00 -1.69 9.96
CA ALA A 53 -3.02 -1.08 11.29
C ALA A 53 -3.57 0.36 11.26
N LEU A 54 -3.25 1.14 10.22
CA LEU A 54 -3.80 2.48 10.00
C LEU A 54 -5.26 2.41 9.54
N PHE A 55 -5.58 1.50 8.62
CA PHE A 55 -6.96 1.26 8.20
C PHE A 55 -7.90 1.00 9.38
N HIS A 56 -7.50 0.14 10.32
CA HIS A 56 -8.31 -0.16 11.50
C HIS A 56 -8.55 1.05 12.42
N GLN A 57 -7.72 2.09 12.36
CA GLN A 57 -7.93 3.33 13.11
C GLN A 57 -8.98 4.24 12.48
N ILE A 58 -9.22 4.11 11.17
CA ILE A 58 -10.09 5.02 10.41
C ILE A 58 -11.28 4.35 9.75
N LYS A 59 -11.40 3.03 9.81
CA LYS A 59 -12.42 2.27 9.07
C LYS A 59 -13.86 2.74 9.31
N ASP A 60 -14.15 3.26 10.51
CA ASP A 60 -15.48 3.78 10.86
C ASP A 60 -15.78 5.15 10.21
N GLN A 61 -14.80 5.77 9.54
CA GLN A 61 -14.95 7.01 8.78
C GLN A 61 -15.16 6.77 7.28
N LEU A 62 -15.06 5.51 6.83
CA LEU A 62 -15.16 5.12 5.43
C LEU A 62 -16.61 4.82 5.03
N GLU A 63 -16.94 5.14 3.79
CA GLU A 63 -18.25 4.77 3.19
C GLU A 63 -18.29 3.29 2.79
N ASP A 64 -17.18 2.77 2.26
CA ASP A 64 -17.02 1.37 1.84
C ASP A 64 -15.71 0.77 2.39
N PRO A 65 -15.63 0.49 3.70
CA PRO A 65 -14.40 -0.03 4.31
C PRO A 65 -13.96 -1.37 3.70
N ILE A 66 -14.89 -2.18 3.20
CA ILE A 66 -14.55 -3.44 2.52
C ILE A 66 -13.77 -3.18 1.23
N ALA A 67 -14.15 -2.17 0.45
CA ALA A 67 -13.43 -1.85 -0.77
C ALA A 67 -12.02 -1.31 -0.49
N VAL A 68 -11.86 -0.46 0.56
CA VAL A 68 -10.54 0.04 0.98
C VAL A 68 -9.66 -1.10 1.47
N GLU A 69 -10.19 -1.97 2.34
CA GLU A 69 -9.43 -3.10 2.88
C GLU A 69 -9.02 -4.08 1.77
N LEU A 70 -9.92 -4.40 0.84
CA LEU A 70 -9.61 -5.24 -0.31
C LEU A 70 -8.51 -4.62 -1.19
N ALA A 71 -8.55 -3.31 -1.43
CA ALA A 71 -7.50 -2.62 -2.16
C ALA A 71 -6.15 -2.69 -1.42
N ILE A 72 -6.12 -2.53 -0.09
CA ILE A 72 -4.89 -2.69 0.71
C ILE A 72 -4.32 -4.10 0.56
N TRP A 73 -5.14 -5.14 0.62
CA TRP A 73 -4.67 -6.52 0.46
C TRP A 73 -4.02 -6.80 -0.89
N PHE A 74 -4.44 -6.11 -1.95
CA PHE A 74 -4.08 -6.47 -3.32
C PHE A 74 -3.26 -5.43 -4.08
N HIS A 75 -3.07 -4.17 -3.60
CA HIS A 75 -2.45 -3.12 -4.42
C HIS A 75 -1.03 -3.47 -4.89
N ASP A 76 -0.25 -4.14 -4.06
CA ASP A 76 1.13 -4.54 -4.32
C ASP A 76 1.31 -6.06 -4.41
N VAL A 77 0.22 -6.83 -4.62
CA VAL A 77 0.30 -8.30 -4.67
C VAL A 77 1.19 -8.79 -5.81
N ILE A 78 1.28 -8.07 -6.90
CA ILE A 78 2.29 -8.24 -7.95
C ILE A 78 3.32 -7.12 -7.84
N TYR A 79 4.57 -7.48 -7.66
CA TYR A 79 5.65 -6.51 -7.55
C TYR A 79 6.95 -7.02 -8.18
N ASP A 80 7.34 -6.35 -9.25
CA ASP A 80 8.64 -6.50 -9.90
C ASP A 80 9.25 -5.09 -10.00
N PRO A 81 10.38 -4.80 -9.32
CA PRO A 81 10.99 -3.48 -9.33
C PRO A 81 11.53 -3.07 -10.72
N GLN A 82 11.55 -3.98 -11.69
CA GLN A 82 11.95 -3.70 -13.08
C GLN A 82 10.74 -3.45 -14.00
N ALA A 83 9.52 -3.77 -13.54
CA ALA A 83 8.30 -3.58 -14.30
C ALA A 83 7.70 -2.17 -14.09
N THR A 84 6.82 -1.77 -15.00
CA THR A 84 6.11 -0.47 -14.94
C THR A 84 4.60 -0.62 -14.84
N ASP A 85 4.11 -1.85 -14.71
CA ASP A 85 2.69 -2.22 -14.78
C ASP A 85 2.24 -3.08 -13.57
N ASN A 86 2.95 -2.99 -12.45
CA ASN A 86 2.67 -3.77 -11.23
C ASN A 86 1.23 -3.55 -10.74
N GLU A 87 0.79 -2.31 -10.66
CA GLU A 87 -0.54 -1.95 -10.17
C GLU A 87 -1.64 -2.51 -11.09
N GLY A 88 -1.45 -2.45 -12.41
CA GLY A 88 -2.37 -3.05 -13.38
C GLY A 88 -2.45 -4.57 -13.27
N LYS A 89 -1.31 -5.25 -13.04
CA LYS A 89 -1.27 -6.70 -12.80
C LYS A 89 -1.86 -7.09 -11.46
N SER A 90 -1.63 -6.30 -10.41
CA SER A 90 -2.21 -6.45 -9.08
C SER A 90 -3.75 -6.35 -9.14
N ALA A 91 -4.25 -5.32 -9.83
CA ALA A 91 -5.68 -5.14 -10.06
C ALA A 91 -6.30 -6.29 -10.86
N ALA A 92 -5.60 -6.79 -11.89
CA ALA A 92 -6.05 -7.94 -12.68
C ALA A 92 -6.12 -9.22 -11.82
N LEU A 93 -5.12 -9.46 -10.96
CA LEU A 93 -5.12 -10.60 -10.04
C LEU A 93 -6.25 -10.48 -9.00
N MET A 94 -6.46 -9.29 -8.43
CA MET A 94 -7.60 -9.04 -7.53
C MET A 94 -8.92 -9.40 -8.22
N LYS A 95 -9.16 -8.92 -9.44
CA LYS A 95 -10.37 -9.25 -10.21
C LYS A 95 -10.53 -10.75 -10.40
N GLN A 96 -9.46 -11.44 -10.82
CA GLN A 96 -9.48 -12.88 -11.04
C GLN A 96 -9.85 -13.66 -9.77
N GLN A 97 -9.30 -13.25 -8.62
CA GLN A 97 -9.49 -13.96 -7.36
C GLN A 97 -10.82 -13.62 -6.67
N CYS A 98 -11.35 -12.41 -6.90
CA CYS A 98 -12.45 -11.87 -6.12
C CYS A 98 -13.77 -11.68 -6.90
N PHE A 99 -13.82 -11.94 -8.22
CA PHE A 99 -14.99 -11.64 -9.04
C PHE A 99 -16.27 -12.39 -8.63
N GLN A 100 -16.14 -13.54 -7.94
CA GLN A 100 -17.28 -14.30 -7.41
C GLN A 100 -17.68 -13.89 -5.99
N LEU A 101 -16.85 -13.04 -5.33
CA LEU A 101 -17.05 -12.64 -3.94
C LEU A 101 -17.81 -11.33 -3.82
N PHE A 102 -17.79 -10.51 -4.86
CA PHE A 102 -18.36 -9.17 -4.85
C PHE A 102 -19.13 -8.87 -6.11
N GLU A 103 -20.06 -7.92 -6.01
CA GLU A 103 -20.72 -7.36 -7.19
C GLU A 103 -19.73 -6.70 -8.13
N ILE A 104 -20.01 -6.78 -9.42
CA ILE A 104 -19.13 -6.27 -10.47
C ILE A 104 -18.76 -4.78 -10.29
N ALA A 105 -19.69 -3.97 -9.78
CA ALA A 105 -19.43 -2.56 -9.51
C ALA A 105 -18.35 -2.35 -8.44
N LYS A 106 -18.34 -3.19 -7.38
CA LYS A 106 -17.29 -3.14 -6.35
C LYS A 106 -15.95 -3.61 -6.91
N ILE A 107 -15.94 -4.65 -7.72
CA ILE A 107 -14.72 -5.14 -8.39
C ILE A 107 -14.09 -4.06 -9.27
N HIS A 108 -14.89 -3.35 -10.08
CA HIS A 108 -14.39 -2.23 -10.90
C HIS A 108 -13.88 -1.07 -10.04
N LYS A 109 -14.61 -0.73 -8.97
CA LYS A 109 -14.16 0.30 -8.02
C LYS A 109 -12.78 0.00 -7.44
N VAL A 110 -12.57 -1.21 -6.94
CA VAL A 110 -11.29 -1.62 -6.33
C VAL A 110 -10.18 -1.74 -7.37
N ASP A 111 -10.49 -2.20 -8.57
CA ASP A 111 -9.56 -2.21 -9.71
C ASP A 111 -9.01 -0.80 -9.99
N ASP A 112 -9.91 0.18 -10.16
CA ASP A 112 -9.53 1.58 -10.38
C ASP A 112 -8.70 2.14 -9.21
N TRP A 113 -9.04 1.78 -7.98
CA TRP A 113 -8.34 2.25 -6.78
C TRP A 113 -6.92 1.67 -6.68
N ILE A 114 -6.73 0.37 -6.98
CA ILE A 114 -5.40 -0.24 -7.05
C ILE A 114 -4.55 0.46 -8.12
N ILE A 115 -5.10 0.74 -9.30
CA ILE A 115 -4.39 1.46 -10.37
C ILE A 115 -4.02 2.89 -9.91
N ALA A 116 -4.85 3.54 -9.09
CA ALA A 116 -4.60 4.90 -8.61
C ALA A 116 -3.39 4.99 -7.66
N THR A 117 -3.01 3.91 -6.95
CA THR A 117 -1.81 3.90 -6.09
C THR A 117 -0.51 4.14 -6.85
N LYS A 118 -0.50 3.92 -8.18
CA LYS A 118 0.65 4.24 -9.03
C LYS A 118 1.09 5.70 -8.98
N LYS A 119 0.16 6.64 -8.88
CA LYS A 119 0.44 8.08 -9.01
C LYS A 119 0.13 8.88 -7.75
N HIS A 120 -0.66 8.34 -6.85
CA HIS A 120 -1.11 8.98 -5.61
C HIS A 120 -1.69 10.40 -5.83
N LEU A 121 -2.43 10.58 -6.92
CA LEU A 121 -3.05 11.87 -7.22
C LEU A 121 -4.33 12.05 -6.38
N PRO A 122 -4.65 13.29 -5.96
CA PRO A 122 -5.89 13.59 -5.25
C PRO A 122 -7.11 13.08 -6.01
N ALA A 123 -8.05 12.45 -5.29
CA ALA A 123 -9.28 11.93 -5.84
C ALA A 123 -10.51 12.70 -5.33
N THR A 124 -11.62 12.61 -6.06
CA THR A 124 -12.91 13.14 -5.61
C THR A 124 -13.61 12.23 -4.60
N VAL A 125 -13.26 10.94 -4.61
CA VAL A 125 -13.79 9.93 -3.70
C VAL A 125 -12.95 9.90 -2.42
N GLN A 126 -13.60 10.14 -1.27
CA GLN A 126 -12.92 10.26 0.01
C GLN A 126 -12.23 8.96 0.44
N ASP A 127 -12.88 7.82 0.25
CA ASP A 127 -12.32 6.51 0.59
C ASP A 127 -11.04 6.21 -0.20
N LEU A 128 -10.99 6.62 -1.48
CA LEU A 128 -9.77 6.50 -2.28
C LEU A 128 -8.65 7.40 -1.72
N ASN A 129 -8.96 8.61 -1.27
CA ASN A 129 -7.96 9.46 -0.62
C ASN A 129 -7.41 8.81 0.66
N TYR A 130 -8.27 8.14 1.46
CA TYR A 130 -7.81 7.38 2.62
C TYR A 130 -6.88 6.23 2.24
N LEU A 131 -7.20 5.48 1.19
CA LEU A 131 -6.34 4.40 0.67
C LEU A 131 -4.95 4.94 0.28
N LEU A 132 -4.92 6.03 -0.50
CA LEU A 132 -3.67 6.65 -0.97
C LEU A 132 -2.83 7.21 0.18
N ASP A 133 -3.47 7.82 1.17
CA ASP A 133 -2.81 8.34 2.37
C ASP A 133 -2.24 7.21 3.24
N ILE A 134 -2.96 6.09 3.38
CA ILE A 134 -2.49 4.89 4.09
C ILE A 134 -1.23 4.34 3.43
N ASP A 135 -1.22 4.20 2.12
CA ASP A 135 -0.09 3.69 1.36
C ASP A 135 1.15 4.60 1.49
N LEU A 136 0.96 5.92 1.43
CA LEU A 136 2.01 6.90 1.64
C LEU A 136 2.38 7.17 3.11
N ALA A 137 1.72 6.55 4.08
CA ALA A 137 1.91 6.86 5.50
C ALA A 137 3.34 6.62 5.99
N ILE A 138 4.08 5.74 5.34
CA ILE A 138 5.51 5.49 5.63
C ILE A 138 6.35 6.76 5.54
N LEU A 139 6.02 7.70 4.67
CA LEU A 139 6.76 8.95 4.51
C LEU A 139 6.71 9.82 5.78
N GLY A 140 5.59 9.75 6.53
CA GLY A 140 5.40 10.44 7.81
C GLY A 140 5.72 9.62 9.05
N SER A 141 6.28 8.43 8.89
CA SER A 141 6.67 7.56 10.00
C SER A 141 7.80 8.15 10.84
N SER A 142 8.13 7.50 11.99
CA SER A 142 9.28 7.91 12.80
C SER A 142 10.56 7.96 11.95
N LYS A 143 11.51 8.83 12.32
CA LYS A 143 12.81 8.94 11.63
C LYS A 143 13.51 7.59 11.47
N GLN A 144 13.42 6.72 12.47
CA GLN A 144 14.03 5.39 12.43
C GLN A 144 13.35 4.50 11.38
N ARG A 145 12.00 4.45 11.38
CA ARG A 145 11.23 3.62 10.44
C ARG A 145 11.38 4.14 9.00
N PHE A 146 11.41 5.46 8.81
CA PHE A 146 11.64 6.07 7.50
C PHE A 146 13.06 5.75 6.98
N ALA A 147 14.09 5.79 7.83
CA ALA A 147 15.45 5.40 7.43
C ALA A 147 15.53 3.91 7.04
N GLU A 148 14.82 3.03 7.75
CA GLU A 148 14.69 1.62 7.39
C GLU A 148 14.00 1.46 6.01
N TYR A 149 12.90 2.17 5.77
CA TYR A 149 12.22 2.22 4.47
C TYR A 149 13.16 2.63 3.34
N GLU A 150 13.96 3.69 3.53
CA GLU A 150 14.93 4.13 2.50
C GLU A 150 15.96 3.02 2.17
N GLN A 151 16.44 2.29 3.18
CA GLN A 151 17.33 1.16 2.98
C GLN A 151 16.64 0.00 2.25
N GLN A 152 15.39 -0.30 2.61
CA GLN A 152 14.58 -1.34 1.98
C GLN A 152 14.32 -1.03 0.51
N ILE A 153 13.95 0.21 0.17
CA ILE A 153 13.78 0.64 -1.24
C ILE A 153 15.11 0.56 -1.99
N GLN A 154 16.22 0.97 -1.40
CA GLN A 154 17.52 0.84 -2.02
C GLN A 154 17.88 -0.62 -2.34
N GLN A 155 17.50 -1.56 -1.48
CA GLN A 155 17.72 -2.99 -1.71
C GLN A 155 16.86 -3.52 -2.87
N GLU A 156 15.59 -3.11 -2.98
CA GLU A 156 14.71 -3.48 -4.10
C GLU A 156 15.25 -2.96 -5.46
N TYR A 157 15.95 -1.84 -5.45
CA TYR A 157 16.54 -1.23 -6.64
C TYR A 157 18.07 -1.45 -6.75
N ALA A 158 18.63 -2.45 -6.04
CA ALA A 158 20.08 -2.74 -6.06
C ALA A 158 20.63 -3.12 -7.46
N TRP A 159 19.75 -3.48 -8.39
CA TRP A 159 20.08 -3.74 -9.79
C TRP A 159 20.33 -2.46 -10.61
N VAL A 160 19.95 -1.27 -10.10
CA VAL A 160 20.20 0.02 -10.74
C VAL A 160 21.59 0.51 -10.32
N GLU A 161 22.33 1.11 -11.27
CA GLU A 161 23.60 1.73 -10.96
C GLU A 161 23.45 2.82 -9.90
N ALA A 162 24.40 2.91 -8.94
CA ALA A 162 24.25 3.68 -7.70
C ALA A 162 23.97 5.18 -7.93
N GLU A 163 24.67 5.83 -8.88
CA GLU A 163 24.45 7.26 -9.15
C GLU A 163 23.09 7.48 -9.84
N GLN A 164 22.69 6.56 -10.71
CA GLN A 164 21.38 6.63 -11.36
C GLN A 164 20.25 6.40 -10.35
N TYR A 165 20.42 5.47 -9.39
CA TYR A 165 19.47 5.27 -8.30
C TYR A 165 19.31 6.54 -7.48
N LYS A 166 20.39 7.18 -7.04
CA LYS A 166 20.36 8.41 -6.25
C LYS A 166 19.57 9.52 -6.98
N LEU A 167 19.86 9.72 -8.26
CA LEU A 167 19.16 10.74 -9.07
C LEU A 167 17.65 10.47 -9.17
N LYS A 168 17.27 9.22 -9.48
CA LYS A 168 15.86 8.84 -9.60
C LYS A 168 15.16 8.90 -8.25
N ARG A 169 15.81 8.41 -7.17
CA ARG A 169 15.24 8.45 -5.82
C ARG A 169 15.03 9.88 -5.35
N ALA A 170 16.02 10.76 -5.54
CA ALA A 170 15.86 12.17 -5.22
C ALA A 170 14.69 12.83 -5.97
N ALA A 171 14.47 12.49 -7.24
CA ALA A 171 13.33 12.99 -8.01
C ALA A 171 11.98 12.53 -7.43
N VAL A 172 11.87 11.27 -6.98
CA VAL A 172 10.67 10.73 -6.32
C VAL A 172 10.43 11.42 -4.98
N LEU A 173 11.45 11.56 -4.14
CA LEU A 173 11.33 12.24 -2.84
C LEU A 173 10.93 13.71 -3.02
N LYS A 174 11.52 14.39 -3.99
CA LYS A 174 11.18 15.77 -4.34
C LYS A 174 9.74 15.90 -4.83
N TYR A 175 9.26 14.99 -5.66
CA TYR A 175 7.86 14.95 -6.10
C TYR A 175 6.90 14.94 -4.91
N PHE A 176 7.11 14.07 -3.93
CA PHE A 176 6.26 14.02 -2.72
C PHE A 176 6.44 15.24 -1.81
N LEU A 177 7.66 15.78 -1.71
CA LEU A 177 7.92 17.01 -0.94
C LEU A 177 7.16 18.21 -1.50
N GLU A 178 7.02 18.29 -2.83
CA GLU A 178 6.35 19.38 -3.55
C GLU A 178 4.83 19.28 -3.54
N MET A 179 4.26 18.11 -3.26
CA MET A 179 2.81 17.94 -3.08
C MET A 179 2.32 18.77 -1.88
N LYS A 180 1.27 19.56 -2.08
CA LYS A 180 0.72 20.48 -1.05
C LYS A 180 -0.81 20.45 -1.09
N PRO A 181 -1.47 19.73 -0.17
CA PRO A 181 -0.89 18.85 0.85
C PRO A 181 -0.36 17.53 0.26
N LEU A 182 0.50 16.83 1.00
CA LEU A 182 0.91 15.48 0.67
C LEU A 182 -0.24 14.51 0.92
N TYR A 183 -0.80 14.54 2.14
CA TYR A 183 -1.96 13.71 2.50
C TYR A 183 -3.26 14.44 2.19
N GLN A 184 -4.20 13.73 1.56
CA GLN A 184 -5.45 14.31 1.08
C GLN A 184 -6.52 14.39 2.15
N THR A 185 -6.50 13.50 3.16
CA THR A 185 -7.45 13.49 4.26
C THR A 185 -6.99 14.36 5.43
N GLU A 186 -7.94 14.96 6.14
CA GLU A 186 -7.62 15.76 7.32
C GLU A 186 -6.94 14.93 8.42
N TYR A 187 -7.39 13.68 8.58
CA TYR A 187 -6.84 12.76 9.56
C TYR A 187 -5.33 12.56 9.35
N PHE A 188 -4.90 12.17 8.15
CA PHE A 188 -3.49 11.90 7.87
C PHE A 188 -2.65 13.16 7.76
N ARG A 189 -3.20 14.29 7.31
CA ARG A 189 -2.51 15.58 7.38
C ARG A 189 -2.14 15.93 8.82
N ASN A 190 -3.09 15.89 9.72
CA ASN A 190 -2.85 16.22 11.13
C ASN A 190 -1.89 15.24 11.81
N LEU A 191 -1.90 13.98 11.39
CA LEU A 191 -1.09 12.92 11.99
C LEU A 191 0.36 12.91 11.46
N LEU A 192 0.55 13.08 10.14
CA LEU A 192 1.79 12.69 9.46
C LEU A 192 2.45 13.78 8.60
N GLU A 193 1.75 14.85 8.18
CA GLU A 193 2.25 15.81 7.17
C GLU A 193 3.58 16.44 7.57
N ASP A 194 3.69 16.94 8.80
CA ASP A 194 4.91 17.62 9.27
C ASP A 194 6.10 16.66 9.31
N ASN A 195 5.91 15.44 9.83
CA ASN A 195 6.96 14.44 9.85
C ASN A 195 7.38 14.01 8.45
N ALA A 196 6.42 13.84 7.54
CA ALA A 196 6.71 13.49 6.14
C ALA A 196 7.55 14.56 5.46
N LYS A 197 7.19 15.84 5.61
CA LYS A 197 7.96 16.94 5.04
C LYS A 197 9.38 17.02 5.61
N LEU A 198 9.55 16.75 6.93
CA LEU A 198 10.87 16.68 7.56
C LEU A 198 11.69 15.50 7.05
N ASN A 199 11.12 14.31 6.98
CA ASN A 199 11.79 13.12 6.49
C ASN A 199 12.26 13.29 5.03
N LEU A 200 11.36 13.76 4.16
CA LEU A 200 11.64 13.98 2.75
C LEU A 200 12.74 15.06 2.54
N ALA A 201 12.64 16.19 3.26
CA ALA A 201 13.64 17.27 3.15
C ALA A 201 15.03 16.81 3.64
N ASN A 202 15.09 16.04 4.74
CA ASN A 202 16.36 15.54 5.28
C ASN A 202 17.03 14.51 4.37
N SER A 203 16.28 13.75 3.58
CA SER A 203 16.84 12.76 2.64
C SER A 203 17.31 13.38 1.32
N LEU A 204 17.00 14.64 1.06
CA LEU A 204 17.46 15.37 -0.12
C LEU A 204 18.73 16.21 0.13
N ASN A 205 19.16 16.34 1.40
CA ASN A 205 20.37 17.06 1.84
C ASN A 205 21.55 16.07 2.01
#